data_39b04b45950ce08a7eca4d2377fb1095
#
_entry.id   39b04b45950ce08a7eca4d2377fb1095
#
_cell.length_a   1.000
_cell.length_b   1.000
_cell.length_c   1.000
_cell.angle_alpha   90.00
_cell.angle_beta   90.00
_cell.angle_gamma   90.00
#
_symmetry.space_group_name_H-M   'P 1'
#
loop_
_entity.id
_entity.type
_entity.pdbx_description
1 polymer ?
#
loop_
_entity_poly.entity_id
_entity_poly.type
_entity_poly.pdbx_seq_one_letter_code
_entity_poly.pdbx_strand_id
1 'polypeptide(L)'
;MKKLFPLLLTLLLISSCEDSIEVTTTTNINESASVTILETNGTAINFNEVIEGDLNQLVSNFNSINDITIDSLSYTFANVTGNENAVITSATIEINATTVAVISNINIAQEALNGSVFEITDTAVLDQLETIFLNNSSVTVQLSGMAISDEGDVNFDLEFSMQLTAAF
;
A
#
# COMPACT_ATOMS: atom_id res chain seq x y z
N MET A 1 15.65 -68.22 -44.61
CA MET A 1 14.42 -67.55 -44.08
C MET A 1 14.82 -66.61 -43.01
N LYS A 2 15.00 -65.28 -43.33
CA LYS A 2 15.39 -64.27 -42.39
C LYS A 2 14.12 -63.47 -42.02
N LYS A 3 13.69 -63.62 -40.79
CA LYS A 3 12.55 -62.86 -40.25
C LYS A 3 13.04 -61.49 -39.87
N LEU A 4 12.65 -60.46 -40.62
CA LEU A 4 12.78 -59.07 -40.26
C LEU A 4 11.74 -58.76 -39.17
N PHE A 5 12.24 -58.35 -38.02
CA PHE A 5 11.46 -57.80 -36.93
C PHE A 5 11.31 -56.29 -37.18
N PRO A 6 10.13 -55.73 -37.39
CA PRO A 6 10.00 -54.29 -37.44
C PRO A 6 10.09 -53.71 -36.02
N LEU A 7 11.17 -53.02 -35.75
CA LEU A 7 11.35 -52.19 -34.56
C LEU A 7 10.38 -51.02 -34.63
N LEU A 8 9.22 -51.18 -34.01
CA LEU A 8 8.27 -50.10 -33.83
C LEU A 8 8.84 -49.13 -32.79
N LEU A 9 9.57 -48.12 -33.26
CA LEU A 9 10.03 -47.00 -32.45
C LEU A 9 8.83 -46.12 -32.13
N THR A 10 8.14 -46.41 -31.03
CA THR A 10 7.17 -45.49 -30.43
C THR A 10 7.93 -44.29 -29.91
N LEU A 11 7.97 -43.23 -30.75
CA LEU A 11 8.40 -41.90 -30.32
C LEU A 11 7.35 -41.40 -29.33
N LEU A 12 7.59 -41.63 -28.05
CA LEU A 12 6.86 -40.90 -26.99
C LEU A 12 7.25 -39.44 -27.13
N LEU A 13 6.40 -38.69 -27.79
CA LEU A 13 6.35 -37.25 -27.65
C LEU A 13 5.92 -36.98 -26.20
N ILE A 14 6.87 -36.87 -25.33
CA ILE A 14 6.70 -36.19 -24.06
C ILE A 14 6.50 -34.71 -24.46
N SER A 15 5.24 -34.34 -24.64
CA SER A 15 4.88 -32.95 -24.50
C SER A 15 5.23 -32.62 -23.06
N SER A 16 6.43 -32.08 -22.81
CA SER A 16 6.71 -31.35 -21.61
C SER A 16 5.79 -30.14 -21.72
N CYS A 17 4.67 -30.18 -21.03
CA CYS A 17 4.04 -29.00 -20.55
C CYS A 17 5.13 -28.29 -19.76
N GLU A 18 5.73 -27.25 -20.28
CA GLU A 18 6.44 -26.30 -19.48
C GLU A 18 5.37 -25.61 -18.63
N ASP A 19 4.94 -26.27 -17.55
CA ASP A 19 4.33 -25.56 -16.45
C ASP A 19 5.41 -24.62 -15.96
N SER A 20 5.31 -23.36 -16.37
CA SER A 20 6.12 -22.30 -15.81
C SER A 20 5.83 -22.34 -14.32
N ILE A 21 6.83 -22.70 -13.52
CA ILE A 21 6.73 -22.66 -12.07
C ILE A 21 6.69 -21.17 -11.72
N GLU A 22 5.49 -20.68 -11.49
CA GLU A 22 5.29 -19.34 -11.00
C GLU A 22 5.77 -19.30 -9.54
N VAL A 23 6.80 -18.52 -9.28
CA VAL A 23 7.33 -18.33 -7.94
C VAL A 23 6.65 -17.09 -7.36
N THR A 24 5.92 -17.27 -6.26
CA THR A 24 5.28 -16.15 -5.54
C THR A 24 6.01 -15.88 -4.24
N THR A 25 6.07 -14.59 -3.87
CA THR A 25 6.59 -14.12 -2.59
C THR A 25 5.63 -13.11 -1.99
N THR A 26 5.29 -13.30 -0.70
CA THR A 26 4.50 -12.36 0.06
C THR A 26 5.40 -11.52 0.97
N THR A 27 5.20 -10.22 0.99
CA THR A 27 5.94 -9.28 1.83
C THR A 27 5.01 -8.27 2.51
N ASN A 28 5.44 -7.77 3.66
CA ASN A 28 4.76 -6.69 4.36
C ASN A 28 5.59 -5.41 4.24
N ILE A 29 4.92 -4.31 3.91
CA ILE A 29 5.49 -2.96 3.87
C ILE A 29 4.81 -2.15 4.94
N ASN A 30 5.61 -1.51 5.79
CA ASN A 30 5.12 -0.58 6.79
C ASN A 30 5.87 0.73 6.61
N GLU A 31 5.12 1.79 6.35
CA GLU A 31 5.65 3.14 6.17
C GLU A 31 4.94 4.09 7.13
N SER A 32 5.65 5.10 7.59
CA SER A 32 5.13 6.07 8.55
C SER A 32 5.47 7.49 8.13
N ALA A 33 4.48 8.37 8.24
CA ALA A 33 4.60 9.80 8.01
C ALA A 33 4.29 10.60 9.25
N SER A 34 5.20 11.45 9.65
CA SER A 34 4.93 12.41 10.73
C SER A 34 4.24 13.64 10.17
N VAL A 35 3.10 13.97 10.73
CA VAL A 35 2.23 15.09 10.35
C VAL A 35 2.13 16.09 11.50
N THR A 36 2.25 17.38 11.19
CA THR A 36 2.06 18.47 12.14
C THR A 36 0.91 19.35 11.70
N ILE A 37 -0.09 19.53 12.57
CA ILE A 37 -1.15 20.51 12.38
C ILE A 37 -0.92 21.62 13.41
N LEU A 38 -0.71 22.84 12.91
CA LEU A 38 -0.49 24.00 13.77
C LEU A 38 -1.80 24.46 14.43
N GLU A 39 -1.68 25.21 15.53
CA GLU A 39 -2.82 25.81 16.20
C GLU A 39 -3.64 26.69 15.25
N THR A 40 -4.96 26.53 15.27
CA THR A 40 -5.87 27.09 14.27
C THR A 40 -6.74 28.23 14.80
N ASN A 41 -6.80 28.45 16.12
CA ASN A 41 -7.66 29.44 16.76
C ASN A 41 -9.14 29.39 16.29
N GLY A 42 -9.72 28.18 16.23
CA GLY A 42 -11.13 27.92 15.91
C GLY A 42 -11.49 27.93 14.42
N THR A 43 -10.51 28.10 13.55
CA THR A 43 -10.75 28.11 12.09
C THR A 43 -10.00 26.94 11.45
N ALA A 44 -10.70 26.11 10.66
CA ALA A 44 -10.04 25.02 9.95
C ALA A 44 -8.96 25.55 9.00
N ILE A 45 -7.75 25.01 9.09
CA ILE A 45 -6.63 25.32 8.19
C ILE A 45 -6.32 24.15 7.28
N ASN A 46 -5.77 24.46 6.10
CA ASN A 46 -5.28 23.42 5.19
C ASN A 46 -3.93 22.91 5.69
N PHE A 47 -3.75 21.61 5.52
CA PHE A 47 -2.46 20.93 5.67
C PHE A 47 -2.19 20.04 4.47
N ASN A 48 -0.92 19.78 4.20
CA ASN A 48 -0.48 18.90 3.11
C ASN A 48 0.87 18.31 3.47
N GLU A 49 0.93 16.99 3.57
CA GLU A 49 2.15 16.23 3.84
C GLU A 49 2.38 15.23 2.71
N VAL A 50 3.63 15.12 2.30
CA VAL A 50 4.04 14.21 1.22
C VAL A 50 5.18 13.34 1.73
N ILE A 51 5.02 12.03 1.54
CA ILE A 51 6.00 11.02 1.90
C ILE A 51 6.44 10.32 0.63
N GLU A 52 7.72 10.12 0.48
CA GLU A 52 8.28 9.29 -0.59
C GLU A 52 8.71 7.96 -0.01
N GLY A 53 8.07 6.89 -0.46
CA GLY A 53 8.44 5.51 -0.16
C GLY A 53 9.25 4.90 -1.31
N ASP A 54 10.19 4.02 -0.98
CA ASP A 54 11.02 3.32 -1.94
C ASP A 54 10.59 1.86 -2.06
N LEU A 55 10.00 1.49 -3.20
CA LEU A 55 9.66 0.11 -3.53
C LEU A 55 10.86 -0.73 -3.99
N ASN A 56 12.04 -0.12 -4.15
CA ASN A 56 13.23 -0.83 -4.63
C ASN A 56 13.64 -1.98 -3.70
N GLN A 57 13.27 -1.94 -2.42
CA GLN A 57 13.50 -3.07 -1.51
C GLN A 57 12.69 -4.32 -1.91
N LEU A 58 11.53 -4.14 -2.52
CA LEU A 58 10.73 -5.23 -3.09
C LEU A 58 11.32 -5.75 -4.38
N VAL A 59 11.77 -4.82 -5.23
CA VAL A 59 12.23 -5.14 -6.60
C VAL A 59 13.70 -5.60 -6.61
N SER A 60 14.54 -5.16 -5.64
CA SER A 60 15.98 -5.41 -5.65
C SER A 60 16.38 -6.89 -5.54
N ASN A 61 15.49 -7.73 -5.06
CA ASN A 61 15.75 -9.17 -4.91
C ASN A 61 15.31 -10.01 -6.13
N PHE A 62 14.64 -9.40 -7.13
CA PHE A 62 14.01 -10.12 -8.21
C PHE A 62 14.28 -9.45 -9.56
N ASN A 63 14.72 -10.24 -10.54
CA ASN A 63 15.11 -9.76 -11.86
C ASN A 63 13.92 -9.32 -12.74
N SER A 64 12.69 -9.74 -12.40
CA SER A 64 11.45 -9.29 -13.03
C SER A 64 10.26 -9.69 -12.17
N ILE A 65 9.38 -8.76 -11.87
CA ILE A 65 8.07 -9.02 -11.30
C ILE A 65 7.10 -9.07 -12.48
N ASN A 66 6.33 -10.16 -12.59
CA ASN A 66 5.33 -10.34 -13.64
C ASN A 66 3.95 -9.86 -13.20
N ASP A 67 3.66 -10.00 -11.90
CA ASP A 67 2.38 -9.61 -11.32
C ASP A 67 2.55 -9.19 -9.86
N ILE A 68 1.68 -8.30 -9.37
CA ILE A 68 1.59 -7.86 -7.98
C ILE A 68 0.12 -7.90 -7.58
N THR A 69 -0.15 -8.51 -6.44
CA THR A 69 -1.46 -8.46 -5.78
C THR A 69 -1.33 -7.78 -4.43
N ILE A 70 -2.21 -6.83 -4.13
CA ILE A 70 -2.33 -6.21 -2.81
C ILE A 70 -3.31 -7.04 -1.98
N ASP A 71 -2.79 -7.84 -1.05
CA ASP A 71 -3.60 -8.70 -0.18
C ASP A 71 -4.33 -7.88 0.89
N SER A 72 -3.69 -6.83 1.39
CA SER A 72 -4.30 -5.88 2.33
C SER A 72 -3.59 -4.52 2.27
N LEU A 73 -4.37 -3.46 2.51
CA LEU A 73 -3.87 -2.09 2.68
C LEU A 73 -4.67 -1.42 3.78
N SER A 74 -3.98 -0.83 4.75
CA SER A 74 -4.62 -0.12 5.86
C SER A 74 -3.76 1.04 6.34
N TYR A 75 -4.37 1.95 7.11
CA TYR A 75 -3.66 2.99 7.82
C TYR A 75 -4.18 3.15 9.26
N THR A 76 -3.33 3.71 10.11
CA THR A 76 -3.64 4.03 11.52
C THR A 76 -3.06 5.39 11.88
N PHE A 77 -3.62 6.01 12.93
CA PHE A 77 -3.03 7.17 13.59
C PHE A 77 -2.24 6.69 14.80
N ALA A 78 -1.01 7.15 14.94
CA ALA A 78 -0.11 6.73 16.03
C ALA A 78 0.68 7.93 16.59
N ASN A 79 1.35 7.71 17.72
CA ASN A 79 2.31 8.64 18.32
C ASN A 79 1.79 10.09 18.50
N VAL A 80 0.48 10.22 18.79
CA VAL A 80 -0.16 11.53 18.93
C VAL A 80 0.39 12.29 20.13
N THR A 81 0.81 13.52 19.91
CA THR A 81 1.27 14.45 20.95
C THR A 81 0.70 15.86 20.71
N GLY A 82 0.53 16.63 21.79
CA GLY A 82 -0.03 17.99 21.73
C GLY A 82 -1.53 17.98 21.98
N ASN A 83 -2.30 18.70 21.16
CA ASN A 83 -3.73 18.89 21.38
C ASN A 83 -4.55 17.62 21.16
N GLU A 84 -5.10 17.04 22.23
CA GLU A 84 -5.93 15.82 22.19
C GLU A 84 -7.32 16.06 21.56
N ASN A 85 -7.75 17.31 21.41
CA ASN A 85 -9.03 17.70 20.83
C ASN A 85 -8.94 18.02 19.33
N ALA A 86 -7.76 17.89 18.72
CA ALA A 86 -7.57 18.17 17.32
C ALA A 86 -8.41 17.23 16.42
N VAL A 87 -9.05 17.84 15.42
CA VAL A 87 -9.97 17.14 14.49
C VAL A 87 -9.56 17.38 13.05
N ILE A 88 -9.39 16.31 12.29
CA ILE A 88 -9.38 16.38 10.83
C ILE A 88 -10.84 16.52 10.38
N THR A 89 -11.21 17.69 9.86
CA THR A 89 -12.57 17.96 9.37
C THR A 89 -12.84 17.30 8.03
N SER A 90 -11.83 17.30 7.16
CA SER A 90 -11.82 16.56 5.89
C SER A 90 -10.40 16.37 5.41
N ALA A 91 -10.08 15.18 4.89
CA ALA A 91 -8.81 14.94 4.23
C ALA A 91 -8.93 13.83 3.18
N THR A 92 -7.95 13.78 2.29
CA THR A 92 -7.74 12.70 1.35
C THR A 92 -6.35 12.11 1.55
N ILE A 93 -6.27 10.79 1.42
CA ILE A 93 -5.00 10.08 1.28
C ILE A 93 -4.90 9.66 -0.18
N GLU A 94 -3.80 10.02 -0.80
CA GLU A 94 -3.50 9.63 -2.19
C GLU A 94 -2.18 8.86 -2.25
N ILE A 95 -2.16 7.81 -3.06
CA ILE A 95 -0.93 7.07 -3.40
C ILE A 95 -0.70 7.25 -4.90
N ASN A 96 0.44 7.88 -5.27
CA ASN A 96 0.74 8.24 -6.67
C ASN A 96 -0.44 8.92 -7.39
N ALA A 97 -1.06 9.90 -6.72
CA ALA A 97 -2.23 10.65 -7.19
C ALA A 97 -3.53 9.81 -7.33
N THR A 98 -3.56 8.58 -6.84
CA THR A 98 -4.78 7.79 -6.71
C THR A 98 -5.35 7.97 -5.31
N THR A 99 -6.56 8.48 -5.19
CA THR A 99 -7.24 8.61 -3.89
C THR A 99 -7.57 7.23 -3.34
N VAL A 100 -6.99 6.89 -2.20
CA VAL A 100 -7.18 5.60 -1.52
C VAL A 100 -8.11 5.70 -0.32
N ALA A 101 -8.19 6.87 0.30
CA ALA A 101 -9.10 7.10 1.43
C ALA A 101 -9.58 8.56 1.48
N VAL A 102 -10.80 8.72 1.99
CA VAL A 102 -11.38 10.02 2.34
C VAL A 102 -11.71 10.00 3.83
N ILE A 103 -11.14 10.95 4.55
CA ILE A 103 -11.29 11.12 6.00
C ILE A 103 -12.25 12.27 6.26
N SER A 104 -13.16 12.12 7.20
CA SER A 104 -14.03 13.20 7.62
C SER A 104 -14.39 13.13 9.10
N ASN A 105 -14.27 14.27 9.79
CA ASN A 105 -14.65 14.42 11.19
C ASN A 105 -13.99 13.42 12.15
N ILE A 106 -12.68 13.25 12.06
CA ILE A 106 -11.92 12.34 12.91
C ILE A 106 -11.17 13.11 14.00
N ASN A 107 -11.37 12.74 15.27
CA ASN A 107 -10.49 13.14 16.37
C ASN A 107 -9.27 12.23 16.37
N ILE A 108 -8.09 12.81 16.09
CA ILE A 108 -6.85 12.06 15.87
C ILE A 108 -6.42 11.30 17.11
N ALA A 109 -6.46 11.95 18.28
CA ALA A 109 -6.03 11.32 19.53
C ALA A 109 -6.96 10.19 19.97
N GLN A 110 -8.27 10.34 19.73
CA GLN A 110 -9.26 9.31 20.06
C GLN A 110 -9.07 8.07 19.18
N GLU A 111 -8.83 8.23 17.88
CA GLU A 111 -8.61 7.08 16.97
C GLU A 111 -7.30 6.36 17.30
N ALA A 112 -6.24 7.12 17.59
CA ALA A 112 -4.96 6.54 18.02
C ALA A 112 -5.11 5.77 19.35
N LEU A 113 -5.83 6.34 20.34
CA LEU A 113 -6.07 5.70 21.63
C LEU A 113 -6.88 4.40 21.50
N ASN A 114 -7.84 4.37 20.58
CA ASN A 114 -8.65 3.20 20.29
C ASN A 114 -7.87 2.13 19.51
N GLY A 115 -6.72 2.46 18.95
CA GLY A 115 -5.98 1.60 18.03
C GLY A 115 -6.77 1.31 16.75
N SER A 116 -7.52 2.31 16.26
CA SER A 116 -8.38 2.15 15.08
C SER A 116 -7.54 1.86 13.84
N VAL A 117 -7.91 0.80 13.13
CA VAL A 117 -7.32 0.42 11.84
C VAL A 117 -8.35 0.70 10.74
N PHE A 118 -7.96 1.48 9.76
CA PHE A 118 -8.78 1.86 8.63
C PHE A 118 -8.36 1.06 7.39
N GLU A 119 -9.15 0.06 7.05
CA GLU A 119 -8.88 -0.81 5.89
C GLU A 119 -9.35 -0.17 4.59
N ILE A 120 -8.55 -0.29 3.55
CA ILE A 120 -8.87 0.11 2.19
C ILE A 120 -9.32 -1.14 1.45
N THR A 121 -10.63 -1.23 1.17
CA THR A 121 -11.29 -2.43 0.62
C THR A 121 -11.87 -2.23 -0.77
N ASP A 122 -11.71 -1.05 -1.37
CA ASP A 122 -12.17 -0.79 -2.74
C ASP A 122 -11.24 -1.52 -3.72
N THR A 123 -11.74 -2.59 -4.31
CA THR A 123 -10.98 -3.44 -5.23
C THR A 123 -10.52 -2.68 -6.48
N ALA A 124 -11.31 -1.71 -6.98
CA ALA A 124 -10.89 -0.93 -8.14
C ALA A 124 -9.70 0.00 -7.83
N VAL A 125 -9.62 0.50 -6.58
CA VAL A 125 -8.47 1.26 -6.09
C VAL A 125 -7.26 0.35 -5.94
N LEU A 126 -7.42 -0.85 -5.36
CA LEU A 126 -6.33 -1.81 -5.20
C LEU A 126 -5.77 -2.24 -6.55
N ASP A 127 -6.61 -2.63 -7.53
CA ASP A 127 -6.19 -3.00 -8.89
C ASP A 127 -5.41 -1.86 -9.59
N GLN A 128 -5.81 -0.61 -9.35
CA GLN A 128 -5.09 0.55 -9.88
C GLN A 128 -3.72 0.71 -9.24
N LEU A 129 -3.61 0.51 -7.92
CA LEU A 129 -2.34 0.57 -7.20
C LEU A 129 -1.40 -0.56 -7.63
N GLU A 130 -1.88 -1.78 -7.84
CA GLU A 130 -1.12 -2.91 -8.37
C GLU A 130 -0.48 -2.55 -9.71
N THR A 131 -1.26 -1.96 -10.62
CA THR A 131 -0.75 -1.46 -11.90
C THR A 131 0.33 -0.38 -11.73
N ILE A 132 0.16 0.52 -10.75
CA ILE A 132 1.13 1.57 -10.45
C ILE A 132 2.43 0.96 -9.91
N PHE A 133 2.34 0.01 -8.99
CA PHE A 133 3.51 -0.62 -8.37
C PHE A 133 4.31 -1.49 -9.34
N LEU A 134 3.65 -2.15 -10.29
CA LEU A 134 4.32 -2.86 -11.37
C LEU A 134 5.18 -1.95 -12.27
N ASN A 135 4.79 -0.68 -12.41
CA ASN A 135 5.41 0.24 -13.36
C ASN A 135 6.31 1.29 -12.72
N ASN A 136 6.36 1.37 -11.38
CA ASN A 136 7.13 2.40 -10.66
C ASN A 136 7.99 1.79 -9.56
N SER A 137 9.19 2.31 -9.41
CA SER A 137 10.11 1.93 -8.33
C SER A 137 9.94 2.77 -7.06
N SER A 138 9.16 3.83 -7.10
CA SER A 138 8.88 4.72 -5.97
C SER A 138 7.39 4.93 -5.80
N VAL A 139 6.98 5.14 -4.55
CA VAL A 139 5.62 5.46 -4.15
C VAL A 139 5.62 6.80 -3.46
N THR A 140 4.72 7.68 -3.87
CA THR A 140 4.44 8.93 -3.17
C THR A 140 3.11 8.79 -2.45
N VAL A 141 3.10 8.96 -1.14
CA VAL A 141 1.88 9.06 -0.34
C VAL A 141 1.66 10.51 0.02
N GLN A 142 0.49 11.04 -0.29
CA GLN A 142 0.09 12.40 0.06
C GLN A 142 -1.11 12.37 0.98
N LEU A 143 -1.00 13.06 2.12
CA LEU A 143 -2.12 13.38 3.00
C LEU A 143 -2.41 14.88 2.90
N SER A 144 -3.59 15.26 2.41
CA SER A 144 -3.98 16.65 2.30
C SER A 144 -5.40 16.87 2.80
N GLY A 145 -5.67 18.02 3.43
CA GLY A 145 -6.99 18.27 3.98
C GLY A 145 -7.09 19.53 4.82
N MET A 146 -8.10 19.54 5.65
CA MET A 146 -8.42 20.62 6.60
C MET A 146 -8.53 20.06 8.02
N ALA A 147 -7.98 20.78 8.98
CA ALA A 147 -8.04 20.40 10.39
C ALA A 147 -8.25 21.60 11.30
N ILE A 148 -8.74 21.33 12.50
CA ILE A 148 -8.89 22.28 13.61
C ILE A 148 -8.09 21.77 14.81
N SER A 149 -7.26 22.65 15.37
CA SER A 149 -6.52 22.43 16.61
C SER A 149 -6.47 23.71 17.43
N ASP A 150 -7.40 23.85 18.38
CA ASP A 150 -7.63 25.16 19.07
C ASP A 150 -6.79 25.38 20.32
N GLU A 151 -6.19 24.32 20.86
CA GLU A 151 -5.44 24.33 22.12
C GLU A 151 -3.96 23.97 21.90
N GLY A 152 -3.37 24.51 20.84
CA GLY A 152 -1.99 24.25 20.47
C GLY A 152 -1.84 23.33 19.28
N ASP A 153 -0.61 23.08 18.89
CA ASP A 153 -0.27 22.19 17.79
C ASP A 153 -0.56 20.72 18.15
N VAL A 154 -0.85 19.89 17.14
CA VAL A 154 -0.87 18.45 17.27
C VAL A 154 0.11 17.82 16.28
N ASN A 155 0.88 16.83 16.78
CA ASN A 155 1.73 15.99 15.96
C ASN A 155 1.25 14.54 16.07
N PHE A 156 1.29 13.83 14.96
CA PHE A 156 0.95 12.42 14.90
C PHE A 156 1.68 11.74 13.75
N ASP A 157 1.77 10.43 13.82
CA ASP A 157 2.22 9.63 12.70
C ASP A 157 1.01 8.99 12.01
N LEU A 158 1.00 9.04 10.68
CA LEU A 158 0.11 8.25 9.85
C LEU A 158 0.90 7.01 9.40
N GLU A 159 0.55 5.87 9.96
CA GLU A 159 1.23 4.61 9.66
C GLU A 159 0.44 3.81 8.64
N PHE A 160 1.10 3.38 7.57
CA PHE A 160 0.55 2.50 6.54
C PHE A 160 1.08 1.09 6.71
N SER A 161 0.20 0.12 6.57
CA SER A 161 0.54 -1.29 6.51
C SER A 161 -0.05 -1.88 5.23
N MET A 162 0.80 -2.52 4.42
CA MET A 162 0.41 -3.14 3.17
C MET A 162 1.02 -4.54 3.09
N GLN A 163 0.22 -5.52 2.71
CA GLN A 163 0.69 -6.86 2.36
C GLN A 163 0.57 -7.05 0.86
N LEU A 164 1.66 -7.47 0.24
CA LEU A 164 1.76 -7.72 -1.19
C LEU A 164 2.18 -9.15 -1.47
N THR A 165 1.61 -9.73 -2.50
CA THR A 165 2.11 -10.96 -3.13
C THR A 165 2.61 -10.62 -4.54
N ALA A 166 3.87 -10.93 -4.83
CA ALA A 166 4.49 -10.75 -6.13
C ALA A 166 4.75 -12.09 -6.81
N ALA A 167 4.48 -12.18 -8.11
CA ALA A 167 4.75 -13.33 -8.97
C ALA A 167 5.92 -13.03 -9.93
N PHE A 168 6.77 -14.05 -10.19
CA PHE A 168 8.01 -13.98 -10.97
C PHE A 168 8.06 -15.01 -12.08
#